data_0bd8ce10d2d822a2cf38f3e1e92e1ac0
#
_entry.id   0bd8ce10d2d822a2cf38f3e1e92e1ac0
#
_cell.length_a   1.000
_cell.length_b   1.000
_cell.length_c   1.000
_cell.angle_alpha   90.00
_cell.angle_beta   90.00
_cell.angle_gamma   90.00
#
_symmetry.space_group_name_H-M   'P 1'
#
loop_
_entity.id
_entity.type
_entity.pdbx_description
1 polymer ?
#
loop_
_entity_poly.entity_id
_entity_poly.type
_entity_poly.pdbx_seq_one_letter_code
_entity_poly.pdbx_strand_id
1 'polypeptide(L)'
;YDELIKQYQNIIDNSYYADYIIVGDTDNPGESADIYQDVYDNNGNYAGLHATLWEQALYDAFGEHFINTRLYLMENALSDCGLTPTENDIIDIQTGNLPEQIRADFTHFNSYGYYSKAKAIYLKGIELGYWN
;
A
#
# COMPACT_ATOMS: atom_id res chain seq x y z
N TYR A 1 4.66 11.10 -12.51
CA TYR A 1 4.09 11.19 -11.15
C TYR A 1 3.75 12.62 -10.76
N ASP A 2 4.56 13.61 -11.14
CA ASP A 2 4.39 15.01 -10.75
C ASP A 2 3.01 15.59 -11.08
N GLU A 3 2.48 15.26 -12.25
CA GLU A 3 1.17 15.76 -12.68
C GLU A 3 0.03 15.20 -11.82
N LEU A 4 0.09 13.92 -11.48
CA LEU A 4 -0.92 13.27 -10.64
C LEU A 4 -0.85 13.80 -9.19
N ILE A 5 0.34 14.01 -8.69
CA ILE A 5 0.56 14.63 -7.37
C ILE A 5 -0.03 16.04 -7.32
N LYS A 6 0.17 16.84 -8.38
CA LYS A 6 -0.45 18.17 -8.49
C LYS A 6 -1.96 18.12 -8.49
N GLN A 7 -2.55 17.13 -9.14
CA GLN A 7 -4.00 16.95 -9.14
C GLN A 7 -4.51 16.61 -7.73
N TYR A 8 -3.85 15.73 -7.01
CA TYR A 8 -4.19 15.43 -5.61
C TYR A 8 -4.06 16.68 -4.73
N GLN A 9 -2.95 17.40 -4.86
CA GLN A 9 -2.74 18.62 -4.10
C GLN A 9 -3.82 19.67 -4.38
N ASN A 10 -4.22 19.81 -5.64
CA ASN A 10 -5.27 20.73 -6.03
C ASN A 10 -6.63 20.36 -5.41
N ILE A 11 -6.95 19.07 -5.32
CA ILE A 11 -8.16 18.60 -4.63
C ILE A 11 -8.11 18.96 -3.14
N ILE A 12 -6.99 18.73 -2.49
CA ILE A 12 -6.78 19.04 -1.07
C ILE A 12 -6.92 20.54 -0.83
N ASP A 13 -6.23 21.36 -1.62
CA ASP A 13 -6.20 22.82 -1.47
C ASP A 13 -7.59 23.46 -1.70
N ASN A 14 -8.42 22.84 -2.51
CA ASN A 14 -9.78 23.32 -2.80
C ASN A 14 -10.87 22.60 -1.97
N SER A 15 -10.46 21.74 -1.04
CA SER A 15 -11.38 21.08 -0.11
C SER A 15 -11.71 21.99 1.07
N TYR A 16 -12.97 21.95 1.52
CA TYR A 16 -13.39 22.64 2.74
C TYR A 16 -12.89 21.96 4.00
N TYR A 17 -12.44 20.72 3.92
CA TYR A 17 -11.98 19.92 5.04
C TYR A 17 -10.46 19.79 4.99
N ALA A 18 -9.82 20.07 6.11
CA ALA A 18 -8.37 19.95 6.24
C ALA A 18 -7.91 18.50 6.42
N ASP A 19 -8.83 17.62 6.83
CA ASP A 19 -8.51 16.23 7.13
C ASP A 19 -8.56 15.38 5.86
N TYR A 20 -7.45 14.68 5.57
CA TYR A 20 -7.38 13.79 4.42
C TYR A 20 -6.40 12.64 4.66
N ILE A 21 -6.59 11.58 3.95
CA ILE A 21 -5.67 10.44 3.87
C ILE A 21 -5.48 10.11 2.38
N ILE A 22 -4.23 10.02 1.96
CA ILE A 22 -3.87 9.50 0.65
C ILE A 22 -3.66 8.01 0.79
N VAL A 23 -4.50 7.23 0.13
CA VAL A 23 -4.44 5.77 0.16
C VAL A 23 -3.64 5.29 -1.04
N GLY A 24 -2.55 4.58 -0.79
CA GLY A 24 -1.70 4.03 -1.83
C GLY A 24 -2.39 2.92 -2.63
N ASP A 25 -1.89 2.69 -3.82
CA ASP A 25 -2.34 1.61 -4.69
C ASP A 25 -1.99 0.26 -4.08
N THR A 26 -2.78 -0.73 -4.45
CA THR A 26 -2.59 -2.11 -3.99
C THR A 26 -2.40 -3.07 -5.15
N ASP A 27 -2.26 -2.52 -6.35
CA ASP A 27 -1.98 -3.34 -7.52
C ASP A 27 -0.70 -4.12 -7.34
N ASN A 28 -0.71 -5.27 -7.94
CA ASN A 28 0.45 -6.15 -7.95
C ASN A 28 1.56 -5.46 -8.73
N PRO A 29 2.64 -5.05 -8.11
CA PRO A 29 3.71 -4.40 -8.84
C PRO A 29 4.24 -5.30 -9.97
N GLY A 30 3.99 -6.67 -9.97
CA GLY A 30 4.43 -7.68 -10.95
C GLY A 30 4.08 -7.44 -12.39
N GLU A 31 3.22 -6.50 -12.69
CA GLU A 31 2.79 -6.27 -14.07
C GLU A 31 3.39 -5.01 -14.69
N SER A 32 4.03 -4.16 -13.92
CA SER A 32 4.54 -2.88 -14.39
C SER A 32 6.05 -2.79 -14.13
N ALA A 33 6.84 -3.04 -15.16
CA ALA A 33 8.31 -3.06 -15.07
C ALA A 33 8.91 -1.76 -14.48
N ASP A 34 8.25 -0.63 -14.67
CA ASP A 34 8.70 0.67 -14.16
C ASP A 34 8.50 0.85 -12.65
N ILE A 35 7.62 0.05 -12.07
CA ILE A 35 7.28 0.12 -10.65
C ILE A 35 8.23 -0.72 -9.80
N TYR A 36 8.93 -1.67 -10.42
CA TYR A 36 9.73 -2.68 -9.72
C TYR A 36 11.14 -2.32 -9.35
N GLN A 37 11.64 -1.22 -9.86
CA GLN A 37 13.06 -0.89 -9.71
C GLN A 37 13.47 -0.73 -8.23
N ASP A 38 12.51 -0.44 -7.37
CA ASP A 38 12.77 -0.22 -5.94
C ASP A 38 12.38 -1.37 -5.02
N VAL A 39 11.97 -2.49 -5.58
CA VAL A 39 11.65 -3.69 -4.78
C VAL A 39 12.90 -4.40 -4.29
N TYR A 40 14.04 -4.10 -4.86
CA TYR A 40 15.33 -4.68 -4.48
C TYR A 40 16.21 -3.65 -3.81
N ASP A 41 16.94 -4.11 -2.78
CA ASP A 41 17.94 -3.27 -2.16
C ASP A 41 19.14 -3.02 -3.10
N ASN A 42 20.04 -2.11 -2.70
CA ASN A 42 21.21 -1.76 -3.51
C ASN A 42 22.22 -2.91 -3.68
N ASN A 43 22.04 -4.02 -2.98
CA ASN A 43 22.87 -5.21 -3.07
C ASN A 43 22.22 -6.29 -3.96
N GLY A 44 21.09 -5.99 -4.58
CA GLY A 44 20.33 -6.94 -5.39
C GLY A 44 19.57 -7.98 -4.57
N ASN A 45 19.47 -7.80 -3.25
CA ASN A 45 18.62 -8.63 -2.42
C ASN A 45 17.18 -8.17 -2.56
N TYR A 46 16.28 -9.12 -2.62
CA TYR A 46 14.88 -8.82 -2.60
C TYR A 46 14.53 -8.10 -1.30
N ALA A 47 14.05 -6.90 -1.45
CA ALA A 47 13.69 -6.03 -0.33
C ALA A 47 12.17 -5.89 -0.19
N GLY A 48 11.43 -6.88 -0.55
CA GLY A 48 9.98 -7.02 -0.70
C GLY A 48 9.04 -6.07 0.05
N LEU A 49 9.52 -5.46 1.11
CA LEU A 49 8.80 -4.49 1.91
C LEU A 49 9.21 -3.05 1.62
N HIS A 50 9.98 -2.81 0.57
CA HIS A 50 10.39 -1.47 0.17
C HIS A 50 9.34 -0.82 -0.74
N ALA A 51 9.25 0.51 -0.65
CA ALA A 51 8.37 1.31 -1.48
C ALA A 51 8.77 1.26 -2.96
N THR A 52 7.79 1.31 -3.84
CA THR A 52 8.02 1.59 -5.26
C THR A 52 8.34 3.08 -5.46
N LEU A 53 8.81 3.45 -6.65
CA LEU A 53 9.04 4.86 -7.00
C LEU A 53 7.77 5.71 -6.85
N TRP A 54 6.62 5.17 -7.24
CA TRP A 54 5.34 5.86 -7.08
C TRP A 54 4.96 6.05 -5.61
N GLU A 55 5.09 4.99 -4.81
CA GLU A 55 4.81 5.07 -3.37
C GLU A 55 5.75 6.06 -2.67
N GLN A 56 7.03 6.08 -3.06
CA GLN A 56 7.99 7.05 -2.55
C GLN A 56 7.60 8.49 -2.91
N ALA A 57 7.16 8.72 -4.17
CA ALA A 57 6.69 10.04 -4.60
C ALA A 57 5.47 10.51 -3.79
N LEU A 58 4.54 9.61 -3.49
CA LEU A 58 3.39 9.91 -2.64
C LEU A 58 3.81 10.24 -1.20
N TYR A 59 4.73 9.49 -0.64
CA TYR A 59 5.25 9.77 0.69
C TYR A 59 5.99 11.11 0.75
N ASP A 60 6.81 11.40 -0.24
CA ASP A 60 7.54 12.68 -0.32
C ASP A 60 6.60 13.88 -0.42
N ALA A 61 5.47 13.73 -1.12
CA ALA A 61 4.48 14.79 -1.31
C ALA A 61 3.54 14.98 -0.12
N PHE A 62 3.09 13.90 0.51
CA PHE A 62 2.00 13.93 1.49
C PHE A 62 2.41 13.49 2.91
N GLY A 63 3.61 12.98 3.07
CA GLY A 63 4.18 12.63 4.37
C GLY A 63 3.31 11.66 5.17
N GLU A 64 3.03 12.04 6.40
CA GLU A 64 2.22 11.25 7.32
C GLU A 64 0.77 11.02 6.90
N HIS A 65 0.26 11.85 5.97
CA HIS A 65 -1.08 11.67 5.40
C HIS A 65 -1.17 10.55 4.36
N PHE A 66 -0.03 10.04 3.91
CA PHE A 66 0.02 8.91 2.99
C PHE A 66 0.10 7.59 3.75
N ILE A 67 -0.73 6.65 3.37
CA ILE A 67 -0.59 5.26 3.81
C ILE A 67 -0.15 4.38 2.64
N ASN A 68 0.99 3.71 2.79
CA ASN A 68 1.43 2.68 1.87
C ASN A 68 0.63 1.39 2.13
N THR A 69 -0.50 1.31 1.47
CA THR A 69 -1.46 0.22 1.67
C THR A 69 -0.88 -1.13 1.26
N ARG A 70 -0.12 -1.17 0.17
CA ARG A 70 0.54 -2.40 -0.29
C ARG A 70 1.50 -2.95 0.78
N LEU A 71 2.40 -2.13 1.31
CA LEU A 71 3.33 -2.56 2.36
C LEU A 71 2.59 -2.98 3.63
N TYR A 72 1.58 -2.23 4.02
CA TYR A 72 0.77 -2.61 5.18
C TYR A 72 0.16 -4.00 5.02
N LEU A 73 -0.45 -4.27 3.87
CA LEU A 73 -1.08 -5.56 3.59
C LEU A 73 -0.07 -6.70 3.52
N MET A 74 1.10 -6.47 2.93
CA MET A 74 2.17 -7.46 2.90
C MET A 74 2.64 -7.85 4.30
N GLU A 75 2.74 -6.88 5.20
CA GLU A 75 3.20 -7.11 6.58
C GLU A 75 2.11 -7.65 7.50
N ASN A 76 0.87 -7.24 7.33
CA ASN A 76 -0.16 -7.39 8.36
C ASN A 76 -1.39 -8.17 7.94
N ALA A 77 -1.72 -8.27 6.65
CA ALA A 77 -3.03 -8.78 6.24
C ALA A 77 -3.31 -10.21 6.69
N LEU A 78 -2.33 -11.09 6.59
CA LEU A 78 -2.50 -12.48 7.03
C LEU A 78 -2.76 -12.55 8.53
N SER A 79 -1.97 -11.85 9.33
CA SER A 79 -2.16 -11.82 10.79
C SER A 79 -3.45 -11.09 11.20
N ASP A 80 -3.80 -10.00 10.52
CA ASP A 80 -5.06 -9.29 10.75
C ASP A 80 -6.28 -10.20 10.59
N CYS A 81 -6.21 -11.12 9.64
CA CYS A 81 -7.29 -12.04 9.29
C CYS A 81 -7.15 -13.41 9.96
N GLY A 82 -6.14 -13.63 10.80
CA GLY A 82 -5.91 -14.92 11.46
C GLY A 82 -5.53 -16.04 10.50
N LEU A 83 -4.89 -15.70 9.38
CA LEU A 83 -4.49 -16.66 8.35
C LEU A 83 -3.03 -17.10 8.55
N THR A 84 -2.78 -18.39 8.42
CA THR A 84 -1.42 -18.91 8.36
C THR A 84 -0.88 -18.77 6.95
N PRO A 85 0.34 -18.19 6.77
CA PRO A 85 0.93 -18.04 5.45
C PRO A 85 1.06 -19.39 4.73
N THR A 86 0.63 -19.42 3.47
CA THR A 86 0.91 -20.54 2.54
C THR A 86 2.26 -20.32 1.87
N GLU A 87 2.76 -21.34 1.17
CA GLU A 87 3.96 -21.22 0.35
C GLU A 87 3.80 -20.14 -0.73
N ASN A 88 2.63 -20.06 -1.36
CA ASN A 88 2.34 -19.02 -2.36
C ASN A 88 2.31 -17.62 -1.73
N ASP A 89 1.74 -17.46 -0.56
CA ASP A 89 1.78 -16.18 0.15
C ASP A 89 3.20 -15.71 0.42
N ILE A 90 4.08 -16.61 0.83
CA ILE A 90 5.48 -16.30 1.11
C ILE A 90 6.18 -15.86 -0.18
N ILE A 91 5.96 -16.58 -1.28
CA ILE A 91 6.53 -16.22 -2.58
C ILE A 91 6.01 -14.85 -3.04
N ASP A 92 4.71 -14.61 -2.93
CA ASP A 92 4.09 -13.34 -3.30
C ASP A 92 4.71 -12.18 -2.51
N ILE A 93 4.78 -12.31 -1.20
CA ILE A 93 5.38 -11.27 -0.33
C ILE A 93 6.86 -11.06 -0.68
N GLN A 94 7.61 -12.13 -0.91
CA GLN A 94 9.01 -12.06 -1.30
C GLN A 94 9.22 -11.36 -2.66
N THR A 95 8.22 -11.36 -3.52
CA THR A 95 8.27 -10.68 -4.81
C THR A 95 7.56 -9.33 -4.82
N GLY A 96 7.22 -8.79 -3.65
CA GLY A 96 6.61 -7.46 -3.52
C GLY A 96 5.10 -7.45 -3.77
N ASN A 97 4.50 -8.61 -3.86
CA ASN A 97 3.08 -8.78 -4.19
C ASN A 97 2.24 -9.02 -2.94
N LEU A 98 0.95 -8.76 -3.06
CA LEU A 98 0.00 -9.08 -2.00
C LEU A 98 -0.18 -10.60 -1.87
N PRO A 99 -0.33 -11.13 -0.65
CA PRO A 99 -0.53 -12.56 -0.43
C PRO A 99 -1.75 -13.10 -1.18
N GLU A 100 -1.63 -14.29 -1.75
CA GLU A 100 -2.71 -14.92 -2.50
C GLU A 100 -4.02 -15.05 -1.70
N GLN A 101 -3.92 -15.39 -0.43
CA GLN A 101 -5.10 -15.62 0.42
C GLN A 101 -6.00 -14.41 0.62
N ILE A 102 -5.50 -13.21 0.37
CA ILE A 102 -6.30 -11.98 0.51
C ILE A 102 -6.87 -11.46 -0.82
N ARG A 103 -6.65 -12.19 -1.90
CA ARG A 103 -7.07 -11.82 -3.26
C ARG A 103 -8.18 -12.72 -3.76
N ALA A 104 -9.15 -12.14 -4.48
CA ALA A 104 -10.16 -12.88 -5.23
C ALA A 104 -9.61 -13.35 -6.58
N ASP A 105 -8.81 -12.49 -7.21
CA ASP A 105 -8.05 -12.76 -8.44
C ASP A 105 -6.75 -11.93 -8.39
N PHE A 106 -6.08 -11.80 -9.51
CA PHE A 106 -4.79 -11.11 -9.58
C PHE A 106 -4.84 -9.63 -9.21
N THR A 107 -5.98 -8.96 -9.43
CA THR A 107 -6.13 -7.52 -9.24
C THR A 107 -7.15 -7.11 -8.18
N HIS A 108 -7.97 -8.03 -7.70
CA HIS A 108 -9.07 -7.73 -6.79
C HIS A 108 -8.90 -8.41 -5.44
N PHE A 109 -9.30 -7.72 -4.39
CA PHE A 109 -9.36 -8.29 -3.05
C PHE A 109 -10.54 -9.25 -2.90
N ASN A 110 -10.36 -10.22 -2.00
CA ASN A 110 -11.47 -10.91 -1.36
C ASN A 110 -11.85 -10.17 -0.05
N SER A 111 -12.75 -10.75 0.75
CA SER A 111 -13.20 -10.14 2.01
C SER A 111 -12.06 -9.92 3.00
N TYR A 112 -11.07 -10.80 3.04
CA TYR A 112 -9.90 -10.63 3.91
C TYR A 112 -9.06 -9.40 3.52
N GLY A 113 -8.81 -9.23 2.23
CA GLY A 113 -8.07 -8.08 1.72
C GLY A 113 -8.78 -6.76 2.01
N TYR A 114 -10.07 -6.70 1.79
CA TYR A 114 -10.87 -5.52 2.11
C TYR A 114 -10.89 -5.21 3.61
N TYR A 115 -11.00 -6.24 4.46
CA TYR A 115 -10.94 -6.05 5.91
C TYR A 115 -9.61 -5.43 6.35
N SER A 116 -8.49 -5.99 5.91
CA SER A 116 -7.17 -5.50 6.30
C SER A 116 -6.89 -4.11 5.73
N LYS A 117 -7.34 -3.83 4.50
CA LYS A 117 -7.25 -2.48 3.92
C LYS A 117 -8.04 -1.46 4.74
N ALA A 118 -9.26 -1.79 5.12
CA ALA A 118 -10.08 -0.92 5.97
C ALA A 118 -9.41 -0.67 7.33
N LYS A 119 -8.82 -1.71 7.91
CA LYS A 119 -8.07 -1.60 9.17
C LYS A 119 -6.86 -0.68 9.02
N ALA A 120 -6.11 -0.79 7.92
CA ALA A 120 -4.98 0.09 7.64
C ALA A 120 -5.39 1.57 7.61
N ILE A 121 -6.47 1.88 6.91
CA ILE A 121 -7.02 3.24 6.83
C ILE A 121 -7.52 3.72 8.19
N TYR A 122 -8.21 2.86 8.92
CA TYR A 122 -8.67 3.17 10.28
C TYR A 122 -7.51 3.53 11.21
N LEU A 123 -6.46 2.72 11.22
CA LEU A 123 -5.28 2.96 12.04
C LEU A 123 -4.56 4.27 11.65
N LYS A 124 -4.50 4.59 10.36
CA LYS A 124 -3.94 5.86 9.89
C LYS A 124 -4.76 7.05 10.40
N GLY A 125 -6.08 6.97 10.37
CA GLY A 125 -6.94 8.01 10.92
C GLY A 125 -6.79 8.19 12.43
N ILE A 126 -6.58 7.12 13.17
CA ILE A 126 -6.22 7.19 14.61
C ILE A 126 -4.87 7.89 14.78
N GLU A 127 -3.85 7.49 14.02
CA GLU A 127 -2.52 8.10 14.06
C GLU A 127 -2.58 9.61 13.79
N LEU A 128 -3.38 10.04 12.83
CA LEU A 128 -3.57 11.45 12.49
C LEU A 128 -4.51 12.21 13.43
N GLY A 129 -5.16 11.53 14.37
CA GLY A 129 -6.08 12.15 15.32
C GLY A 129 -7.45 12.48 14.72
N TYR A 130 -7.83 11.90 13.60
CA TYR A 130 -9.11 12.18 12.91
C TYR A 130 -10.31 11.54 13.58
N TRP A 131 -10.10 10.41 14.23
CA TRP A 131 -11.10 9.71 15.03
C TRP A 131 -10.44 8.97 16.19
N ASN A 132 -11.25 8.67 17.16
CA ASN A 132 -10.77 8.04 18.38
C ASN A 132 -10.90 6.52 18.34
#